data_3d568942052736910ad253a23f5d49fa
#
_entry.id   3d568942052736910ad253a23f5d49fa
#
_cell.length_a   1.000
_cell.length_b   1.000
_cell.length_c   1.000
_cell.angle_alpha   90.00
_cell.angle_beta   90.00
_cell.angle_gamma   90.00
#
_symmetry.space_group_name_H-M   'P 1'
#
loop_
_entity.id
_entity.type
_entity.pdbx_description
1 polymer ?
#
loop_
_entity_poly.entity_id
_entity_poly.type
_entity_poly.pdbx_seq_one_letter_code
_entity_poly.pdbx_strand_id
1 'polypeptide(L)'
;MSFNFDRRTFLKGAGAVGAASLLAACGEKSNNTGNGAAASGAAAPNSTGATPLKEFISFESGNRELESWNMLYTQKAEDSNVVTNLWDGLLSFDRYGKVVPAIASSWEHNEDATVWTFHLRDDVDWVDCNGEVKAHLTSKDFLVGFEWVMNAIKNEANNTSMPNDTIVGAYEYYELTKEAGDAAADMTYEDMLAAGVGIEAPDDYTLVFTCPNSCPYFDTVAAYNSFYPAAEDLINELGIEGFRACDNTTMWYCGPYIVEEYIQGNTKSYIPNPNY
;
A
#
# COMPACT_ATOMS: atom_id res chain seq x y z
N MET A 1 -11.23 -30.80 37.64
CA MET A 1 -9.76 -30.93 37.46
C MET A 1 -9.29 -29.70 36.71
N SER A 2 -8.67 -28.76 37.41
CA SER A 2 -8.11 -27.54 36.78
C SER A 2 -6.71 -27.85 36.33
N PHE A 3 -6.44 -27.77 35.04
CA PHE A 3 -5.08 -27.85 34.47
C PHE A 3 -4.42 -26.47 34.61
N ASN A 4 -3.46 -26.35 35.51
CA ASN A 4 -2.56 -25.20 35.57
C ASN A 4 -1.46 -25.38 34.49
N PHE A 5 -1.52 -24.60 33.41
CA PHE A 5 -0.44 -24.50 32.43
C PHE A 5 0.59 -23.46 32.92
N ASP A 6 1.76 -23.94 33.35
CA ASP A 6 2.89 -23.09 33.70
C ASP A 6 3.72 -22.76 32.44
N ARG A 7 4.16 -21.48 32.31
CA ARG A 7 5.02 -20.95 31.22
C ARG A 7 6.28 -21.78 30.95
N ARG A 8 6.82 -22.43 32.00
CA ARG A 8 8.02 -23.29 31.88
C ARG A 8 7.75 -24.60 31.16
N THR A 9 6.52 -25.11 31.25
CA THR A 9 6.12 -26.35 30.57
C THR A 9 5.87 -26.11 29.07
N PHE A 10 5.38 -24.92 28.70
CA PHE A 10 5.20 -24.51 27.32
C PHE A 10 6.55 -24.38 26.58
N LEU A 11 7.55 -23.74 27.22
CA LEU A 11 8.88 -23.57 26.62
C LEU A 11 9.66 -24.89 26.46
N LYS A 12 9.39 -25.90 27.28
CA LYS A 12 10.00 -27.21 27.16
C LYS A 12 9.37 -28.06 26.03
N GLY A 13 8.08 -27.85 25.74
CA GLY A 13 7.38 -28.50 24.62
C GLY A 13 7.79 -27.94 23.26
N ALA A 14 7.99 -26.62 23.15
CA ALA A 14 8.40 -25.96 21.90
C ALA A 14 9.84 -26.29 21.48
N GLY A 15 10.74 -26.57 22.45
CA GLY A 15 12.13 -26.93 22.16
C GLY A 15 12.34 -28.33 21.58
N ALA A 16 11.39 -29.26 21.78
CA ALA A 16 11.53 -30.64 21.32
C ALA A 16 11.13 -30.87 19.85
N VAL A 17 10.30 -29.98 19.29
CA VAL A 17 9.86 -30.07 17.89
C VAL A 17 10.85 -29.37 16.94
N GLY A 18 11.61 -28.40 17.41
CA GLY A 18 12.58 -27.65 16.61
C GLY A 18 13.91 -28.40 16.34
N ALA A 19 14.25 -29.41 17.15
CA ALA A 19 15.54 -30.10 17.02
C ALA A 19 15.56 -31.28 16.03
N ALA A 20 14.39 -31.76 15.60
CA ALA A 20 14.31 -32.90 14.66
C ALA A 20 14.40 -32.51 13.17
N SER A 21 14.21 -31.24 12.83
CA SER A 21 14.24 -30.75 11.44
C SER A 21 15.57 -30.16 10.96
N LEU A 22 16.58 -30.06 11.84
CA LEU A 22 17.89 -29.47 11.51
C LEU A 22 19.00 -30.50 11.18
N LEU A 23 18.71 -31.80 11.21
CA LEU A 23 19.72 -32.85 10.98
C LEU A 23 19.67 -33.47 9.58
N ALA A 24 18.82 -32.99 8.66
CA ALA A 24 18.73 -33.53 7.30
C ALA A 24 19.41 -32.70 6.20
N ALA A 25 20.18 -31.65 6.54
CA ALA A 25 20.77 -30.73 5.58
C ALA A 25 22.31 -30.67 5.58
N CYS A 26 22.99 -31.71 6.03
CA CYS A 26 24.47 -31.81 5.92
C CYS A 26 24.88 -33.07 5.20
N GLY A 27 25.11 -32.95 3.90
CA GLY A 27 25.73 -33.99 3.07
C GLY A 27 25.88 -33.56 1.62
N GLU A 28 26.91 -32.82 1.29
CA GLU A 28 27.92 -33.19 0.27
C GLU A 28 28.93 -32.05 0.07
N LYS A 29 30.21 -32.46 0.18
CA LYS A 29 31.36 -31.60 -0.11
C LYS A 29 31.62 -31.63 -1.62
N SER A 30 31.77 -30.46 -2.24
CA SER A 30 32.54 -30.34 -3.47
C SER A 30 33.50 -29.16 -3.38
N ASN A 31 34.77 -29.47 -3.49
CA ASN A 31 35.90 -28.54 -3.64
C ASN A 31 35.84 -27.89 -5.03
N ASN A 32 35.96 -26.58 -5.12
CA ASN A 32 36.76 -26.00 -6.18
C ASN A 32 37.33 -24.63 -5.79
N THR A 33 38.63 -24.52 -5.90
CA THR A 33 39.46 -23.32 -5.75
C THR A 33 39.48 -22.53 -7.05
N GLY A 34 39.26 -21.20 -6.98
CA GLY A 34 39.49 -20.31 -8.12
C GLY A 34 39.26 -18.85 -7.76
N ASN A 35 40.38 -18.14 -7.74
CA ASN A 35 40.54 -16.69 -7.51
C ASN A 35 39.86 -15.84 -8.57
N GLY A 36 39.31 -14.68 -8.20
CA GLY A 36 38.95 -13.63 -9.15
C GLY A 36 38.02 -12.58 -8.57
N ALA A 37 38.56 -11.41 -8.24
CA ALA A 37 37.82 -10.23 -7.83
C ALA A 37 37.03 -9.59 -9.00
N ALA A 38 35.82 -9.13 -8.76
CA ALA A 38 35.25 -7.86 -9.22
C ALA A 38 33.79 -7.68 -8.82
N ALA A 39 33.52 -6.64 -8.15
CA ALA A 39 32.42 -5.69 -8.06
C ALA A 39 31.03 -6.04 -8.59
N SER A 40 30.05 -5.70 -7.72
CA SER A 40 28.78 -5.01 -7.98
C SER A 40 27.70 -5.75 -8.77
N GLY A 41 26.56 -5.78 -8.13
CA GLY A 41 25.28 -6.19 -8.70
C GLY A 41 24.61 -7.20 -7.77
N ALA A 42 23.92 -6.70 -6.75
CA ALA A 42 23.03 -7.55 -5.97
C ALA A 42 21.84 -7.94 -6.84
N ALA A 43 22.00 -9.01 -7.62
CA ALA A 43 20.86 -9.70 -8.19
C ALA A 43 20.04 -10.27 -7.03
N ALA A 44 18.73 -10.04 -7.07
CA ALA A 44 17.79 -10.69 -6.19
C ALA A 44 18.07 -12.20 -6.13
N PRO A 45 17.99 -12.86 -4.96
CA PRO A 45 18.20 -14.29 -4.87
C PRO A 45 17.14 -15.01 -5.69
N ASN A 46 17.54 -15.60 -6.80
CA ASN A 46 16.73 -16.59 -7.51
C ASN A 46 16.24 -17.62 -6.50
N SER A 47 14.95 -17.65 -6.27
CA SER A 47 14.27 -18.69 -5.48
C SER A 47 14.34 -20.01 -6.25
N THR A 48 15.45 -20.72 -6.09
CA THR A 48 15.58 -22.05 -6.67
C THR A 48 14.68 -23.02 -5.92
N GLY A 49 13.60 -23.45 -6.55
CA GLY A 49 13.01 -24.76 -6.30
C GLY A 49 11.87 -24.86 -5.28
N ALA A 50 11.33 -23.76 -4.73
CA ALA A 50 10.06 -23.85 -4.03
C ALA A 50 8.92 -23.94 -5.05
N THR A 51 8.13 -25.02 -5.01
CA THR A 51 6.86 -25.07 -5.75
C THR A 51 6.02 -23.90 -5.26
N PRO A 52 5.53 -23.00 -6.15
CA PRO A 52 4.66 -21.90 -5.72
C PRO A 52 3.47 -22.46 -4.94
N LEU A 53 3.19 -21.88 -3.78
CA LEU A 53 1.95 -22.19 -3.07
C LEU A 53 0.80 -21.79 -4.01
N LYS A 54 -0.02 -22.76 -4.37
CA LYS A 54 -1.20 -22.52 -5.23
C LYS A 54 -2.33 -21.85 -4.46
N GLU A 55 -2.31 -21.96 -3.14
CA GLU A 55 -3.35 -21.46 -2.26
C GLU A 55 -2.74 -21.10 -0.91
N PHE A 56 -3.12 -19.97 -0.37
CA PHE A 56 -2.81 -19.55 0.99
C PHE A 56 -4.11 -19.29 1.73
N ILE A 57 -4.31 -19.94 2.87
CA ILE A 57 -5.49 -19.77 3.70
C ILE A 57 -5.07 -19.12 5.01
N SER A 58 -5.66 -17.98 5.32
CA SER A 58 -5.52 -17.29 6.60
C SER A 58 -6.85 -17.29 7.33
N PHE A 59 -6.80 -17.47 8.64
CA PHE A 59 -7.97 -17.35 9.51
C PHE A 59 -7.84 -16.08 10.34
N GLU A 60 -8.77 -15.18 10.16
CA GLU A 60 -8.86 -14.01 11.03
C GLU A 60 -9.54 -14.39 12.34
N SER A 61 -8.90 -14.03 13.46
CA SER A 61 -9.48 -14.26 14.78
C SER A 61 -10.33 -13.05 15.17
N GLY A 62 -11.61 -13.27 15.34
CA GLY A 62 -12.53 -12.25 15.84
C GLY A 62 -13.76 -12.08 14.96
N ASN A 63 -14.76 -11.42 15.49
CA ASN A 63 -16.06 -11.21 14.85
C ASN A 63 -16.09 -9.86 14.12
N ARG A 64 -14.95 -9.47 13.49
CA ARG A 64 -14.80 -8.18 12.82
C ARG A 64 -14.90 -8.39 11.34
N GLU A 65 -15.90 -7.76 10.76
CA GLU A 65 -16.12 -7.74 9.33
C GLU A 65 -15.50 -6.48 8.72
N LEU A 66 -15.24 -6.53 7.43
CA LEU A 66 -14.80 -5.39 6.64
C LEU A 66 -15.92 -4.33 6.62
N GLU A 67 -15.58 -3.11 6.96
CA GLU A 67 -16.51 -1.98 6.99
C GLU A 67 -16.37 -1.09 5.75
N SER A 68 -15.18 -1.02 5.16
CA SER A 68 -14.93 -0.25 3.95
C SER A 68 -13.93 -0.95 3.03
N TRP A 69 -14.23 -0.93 1.73
CA TRP A 69 -13.31 -1.33 0.67
C TRP A 69 -12.43 -0.19 0.15
N ASN A 70 -12.77 1.05 0.54
CA ASN A 70 -12.01 2.22 0.10
C ASN A 70 -10.79 2.44 1.02
N MET A 71 -9.59 2.23 0.45
CA MET A 71 -8.32 2.34 1.17
C MET A 71 -8.02 3.76 1.64
N LEU A 72 -8.48 4.77 0.93
CA LEU A 72 -8.29 6.18 1.30
C LEU A 72 -9.23 6.60 2.43
N TYR A 73 -10.38 5.93 2.56
CA TYR A 73 -11.42 6.27 3.53
C TYR A 73 -11.30 5.49 4.84
N THR A 74 -10.92 4.20 4.79
CA THR A 74 -10.86 3.38 5.99
C THR A 74 -9.79 3.81 6.98
N GLN A 75 -10.11 3.71 8.27
CA GLN A 75 -9.18 3.89 9.39
C GLN A 75 -8.99 2.60 10.19
N LYS A 76 -9.50 1.47 9.67
CA LYS A 76 -9.52 0.19 10.38
C LYS A 76 -8.45 -0.75 9.89
N ALA A 77 -7.74 -1.36 10.83
CA ALA A 77 -6.71 -2.34 10.53
C ALA A 77 -7.27 -3.59 9.82
N GLU A 78 -8.51 -3.96 10.14
CA GLU A 78 -9.21 -5.09 9.53
C GLU A 78 -9.44 -4.87 8.03
N ASP A 79 -9.86 -3.66 7.65
CA ASP A 79 -10.06 -3.29 6.26
C ASP A 79 -8.70 -3.22 5.54
N SER A 80 -7.70 -2.57 6.16
CA SER A 80 -6.36 -2.44 5.60
C SER A 80 -5.72 -3.80 5.31
N ASN A 81 -5.90 -4.80 6.17
CA ASN A 81 -5.39 -6.16 5.96
C ASN A 81 -5.94 -6.82 4.68
N VAL A 82 -7.13 -6.43 4.25
CA VAL A 82 -7.76 -6.90 3.01
C VAL A 82 -7.31 -6.04 1.83
N VAL A 83 -7.55 -4.74 1.93
CA VAL A 83 -7.44 -3.82 0.79
C VAL A 83 -6.00 -3.58 0.34
N THR A 84 -5.00 -3.69 1.23
CA THR A 84 -3.56 -3.65 0.85
C THR A 84 -3.12 -4.76 -0.11
N ASN A 85 -3.93 -5.80 -0.31
CA ASN A 85 -3.67 -6.81 -1.33
C ASN A 85 -4.30 -6.46 -2.69
N LEU A 86 -5.16 -5.45 -2.73
CA LEU A 86 -5.98 -5.07 -3.87
C LEU A 86 -5.52 -3.76 -4.51
N TRP A 87 -4.94 -2.88 -3.73
CA TRP A 87 -4.35 -1.61 -4.14
C TRP A 87 -2.89 -1.54 -3.71
N ASP A 88 -2.03 -1.04 -4.58
CA ASP A 88 -0.67 -0.68 -4.25
C ASP A 88 -0.53 0.84 -4.04
N GLY A 89 0.37 1.20 -3.13
CA GLY A 89 0.83 2.57 -2.94
C GLY A 89 2.16 2.82 -3.65
N LEU A 90 2.80 3.95 -3.33
CA LEU A 90 4.14 4.26 -3.83
C LEU A 90 5.15 3.18 -3.43
N LEU A 91 5.13 2.81 -2.17
CA LEU A 91 6.05 1.86 -1.56
C LEU A 91 5.28 0.84 -0.72
N SER A 92 5.93 -0.27 -0.41
CA SER A 92 5.39 -1.33 0.41
C SER A 92 6.41 -1.78 1.47
N PHE A 93 6.03 -2.72 2.32
CA PHE A 93 6.92 -3.33 3.31
C PHE A 93 7.11 -4.81 3.01
N ASP A 94 8.35 -5.25 3.09
CA ASP A 94 8.63 -6.67 3.06
C ASP A 94 8.27 -7.35 4.40
N ARG A 95 8.38 -8.68 4.43
CA ARG A 95 8.10 -9.47 5.64
C ARG A 95 8.97 -9.14 6.86
N TYR A 96 10.00 -8.33 6.70
CA TYR A 96 10.89 -7.88 7.78
C TYR A 96 10.65 -6.43 8.17
N GLY A 97 9.64 -5.76 7.55
CA GLY A 97 9.33 -4.35 7.77
C GLY A 97 10.28 -3.38 7.07
N LYS A 98 11.04 -3.86 6.07
CA LYS A 98 11.87 -2.99 5.24
C LYS A 98 11.02 -2.40 4.11
N VAL A 99 11.15 -1.11 3.87
CA VAL A 99 10.53 -0.43 2.73
C VAL A 99 11.10 -0.99 1.42
N VAL A 100 10.20 -1.32 0.51
CA VAL A 100 10.50 -1.87 -0.82
C VAL A 100 9.69 -1.15 -1.90
N PRO A 101 10.13 -1.17 -3.16
CA PRO A 101 9.36 -0.66 -4.28
C PRO A 101 7.98 -1.31 -4.39
N ALA A 102 6.98 -0.50 -4.81
CA ALA A 102 5.67 -0.95 -5.25
C ALA A 102 5.32 -0.25 -6.59
N ILE A 103 4.44 0.77 -6.62
CA ILE A 103 4.23 1.56 -7.84
C ILE A 103 5.45 2.45 -8.13
N ALA A 104 6.12 2.99 -7.11
CA ALA A 104 7.42 3.63 -7.32
C ALA A 104 8.52 2.58 -7.45
N SER A 105 9.24 2.60 -8.57
CA SER A 105 10.40 1.73 -8.85
C SER A 105 11.66 2.17 -8.09
N SER A 106 11.77 3.48 -7.82
CA SER A 106 12.88 4.08 -7.06
C SER A 106 12.47 5.42 -6.47
N TRP A 107 13.23 5.89 -5.48
CA TRP A 107 13.03 7.19 -4.86
C TRP A 107 14.36 7.76 -4.36
N GLU A 108 14.38 9.06 -4.23
CA GLU A 108 15.54 9.83 -3.73
C GLU A 108 15.06 11.08 -2.99
N HIS A 109 15.95 11.70 -2.25
CA HIS A 109 15.67 12.95 -1.57
C HIS A 109 16.88 13.91 -1.67
N ASN A 110 16.62 15.20 -1.46
CA ASN A 110 17.68 16.22 -1.35
C ASN A 110 18.50 16.02 -0.05
N GLU A 111 19.60 16.77 0.07
CA GLU A 111 20.54 16.63 1.21
C GLU A 111 19.84 16.79 2.58
N ASP A 112 18.87 17.69 2.66
CA ASP A 112 18.14 18.00 3.90
C ASP A 112 16.94 17.06 4.15
N ALA A 113 16.65 16.13 3.25
CA ALA A 113 15.47 15.26 3.27
C ALA A 113 14.14 16.05 3.42
N THR A 114 14.05 17.20 2.78
CA THR A 114 12.83 18.03 2.72
C THR A 114 12.11 17.90 1.40
N VAL A 115 12.77 17.43 0.33
CA VAL A 115 12.18 17.19 -0.99
C VAL A 115 12.45 15.76 -1.38
N TRP A 116 11.40 15.02 -1.66
CA TRP A 116 11.43 13.61 -2.04
C TRP A 116 10.90 13.43 -3.44
N THR A 117 11.62 12.70 -4.28
CA THR A 117 11.24 12.38 -5.66
C THR A 117 11.04 10.88 -5.79
N PHE A 118 9.88 10.48 -6.32
CA PHE A 118 9.52 9.09 -6.60
C PHE A 118 9.39 8.90 -8.11
N HIS A 119 10.05 7.87 -8.63
CA HIS A 119 9.97 7.46 -10.04
C HIS A 119 9.04 6.26 -10.15
N LEU A 120 7.92 6.45 -10.82
CA LEU A 120 6.88 5.44 -10.96
C LEU A 120 7.25 4.43 -12.06
N ARG A 121 6.64 3.26 -11.99
CA ARG A 121 6.58 2.29 -13.06
C ARG A 121 5.61 2.80 -14.14
N ASP A 122 5.82 2.37 -15.38
CA ASP A 122 5.00 2.70 -16.54
C ASP A 122 4.16 1.51 -17.04
N ASP A 123 4.02 0.47 -16.19
CA ASP A 123 3.32 -0.78 -16.53
C ASP A 123 2.20 -1.12 -15.55
N VAL A 124 1.66 -0.13 -14.83
CA VAL A 124 0.58 -0.34 -13.85
C VAL A 124 -0.75 0.14 -14.41
N ASP A 125 -1.73 -0.75 -14.38
CA ASP A 125 -3.08 -0.46 -14.85
C ASP A 125 -4.11 -0.56 -13.72
N TRP A 126 -5.14 0.27 -13.80
CA TRP A 126 -6.38 0.07 -13.09
C TRP A 126 -7.22 -0.97 -13.82
N VAL A 127 -7.68 -1.99 -13.09
CA VAL A 127 -8.57 -3.02 -13.63
C VAL A 127 -9.87 -3.09 -12.83
N ASP A 128 -10.94 -3.55 -13.45
CA ASP A 128 -12.20 -3.81 -12.75
C ASP A 128 -12.21 -5.20 -12.07
N CYS A 129 -13.31 -5.57 -11.44
CA CYS A 129 -13.49 -6.85 -10.77
C CYS A 129 -13.40 -8.08 -11.69
N ASN A 130 -13.42 -7.90 -13.01
CA ASN A 130 -13.24 -8.96 -14.01
C ASN A 130 -11.80 -9.02 -14.53
N GLY A 131 -10.92 -8.11 -14.09
CA GLY A 131 -9.55 -7.97 -14.59
C GLY A 131 -9.45 -7.25 -15.92
N GLU A 132 -10.49 -6.54 -16.35
CA GLU A 132 -10.47 -5.73 -17.57
C GLU A 132 -9.82 -4.38 -17.27
N VAL A 133 -8.84 -3.98 -18.11
CA VAL A 133 -8.15 -2.70 -17.98
C VAL A 133 -9.14 -1.55 -18.20
N LYS A 134 -9.17 -0.62 -17.26
CA LYS A 134 -10.02 0.57 -17.27
C LYS A 134 -9.25 1.85 -17.58
N ALA A 135 -8.06 1.99 -17.01
CA ALA A 135 -7.18 3.13 -17.19
C ALA A 135 -5.73 2.74 -16.93
N HIS A 136 -4.79 3.51 -17.47
CA HIS A 136 -3.39 3.42 -17.12
C HIS A 136 -3.10 4.33 -15.91
N LEU A 137 -2.38 3.81 -14.91
CA LEU A 137 -2.07 4.55 -13.70
C LEU A 137 -0.87 5.47 -13.94
N THR A 138 -1.02 6.74 -13.54
CA THR A 138 0.01 7.76 -13.67
C THR A 138 0.22 8.54 -12.36
N SER A 139 1.16 9.46 -12.35
CA SER A 139 1.38 10.39 -11.23
C SER A 139 0.15 11.24 -10.90
N LYS A 140 -0.74 11.50 -11.88
CA LYS A 140 -2.00 12.20 -11.69
C LYS A 140 -2.91 11.49 -10.69
N ASP A 141 -2.96 10.15 -10.71
CA ASP A 141 -3.80 9.37 -9.80
C ASP A 141 -3.41 9.58 -8.33
N PHE A 142 -2.12 9.82 -8.08
CA PHE A 142 -1.63 10.19 -6.75
C PHE A 142 -2.02 11.61 -6.34
N LEU A 143 -2.07 12.57 -7.28
CA LEU A 143 -2.60 13.91 -6.99
C LEU A 143 -4.08 13.84 -6.64
N VAL A 144 -4.86 13.06 -7.40
CA VAL A 144 -6.29 12.83 -7.15
C VAL A 144 -6.52 12.16 -5.80
N GLY A 145 -5.77 11.08 -5.51
CA GLY A 145 -5.86 10.38 -4.22
C GLY A 145 -5.49 11.26 -3.03
N PHE A 146 -4.43 12.06 -3.18
CA PHE A 146 -3.99 12.98 -2.12
C PHE A 146 -5.01 14.11 -1.88
N GLU A 147 -5.55 14.72 -2.96
CA GLU A 147 -6.62 15.70 -2.85
C GLU A 147 -7.85 15.11 -2.16
N TRP A 148 -8.24 13.89 -2.56
CA TRP A 148 -9.36 13.19 -1.92
C TRP A 148 -9.18 13.08 -0.41
N VAL A 149 -8.02 12.63 0.06
CA VAL A 149 -7.72 12.50 1.49
C VAL A 149 -7.70 13.85 2.19
N MET A 150 -7.12 14.88 1.57
CA MET A 150 -6.98 16.21 2.16
C MET A 150 -8.24 17.07 2.06
N ASN A 151 -9.24 16.65 1.30
CA ASN A 151 -10.52 17.33 1.21
C ASN A 151 -11.45 16.88 2.35
N ALA A 152 -11.71 17.79 3.29
CA ALA A 152 -12.48 17.50 4.50
C ALA A 152 -13.91 17.03 4.22
N ILE A 153 -14.48 17.39 3.07
CA ILE A 153 -15.83 17.02 2.66
C ILE A 153 -15.84 15.69 1.92
N LYS A 154 -14.94 15.49 0.95
CA LYS A 154 -14.87 14.25 0.16
C LYS A 154 -14.53 13.04 1.00
N ASN A 155 -13.58 13.15 1.90
CA ASN A 155 -13.10 12.03 2.73
C ASN A 155 -13.55 12.11 4.20
N GLU A 156 -14.47 13.01 4.54
CA GLU A 156 -14.99 13.19 5.91
C GLU A 156 -13.88 13.36 6.97
N ALA A 157 -12.78 14.01 6.59
CA ALA A 157 -11.60 14.20 7.43
C ALA A 157 -10.88 12.89 7.86
N ASN A 158 -11.10 11.78 7.15
CA ASN A 158 -10.42 10.53 7.43
C ASN A 158 -8.96 10.57 6.91
N ASN A 159 -8.04 9.93 7.65
CA ASN A 159 -6.63 9.72 7.26
C ASN A 159 -5.78 10.99 7.03
N THR A 160 -6.21 12.16 7.50
CA THR A 160 -5.53 13.45 7.27
C THR A 160 -4.33 13.71 8.16
N SER A 161 -4.19 13.03 9.30
CA SER A 161 -3.18 13.37 10.32
C SER A 161 -1.75 13.28 9.81
N MET A 162 -1.43 12.23 9.07
CA MET A 162 -0.07 12.02 8.57
C MET A 162 0.30 13.01 7.45
N PRO A 163 -0.52 13.23 6.40
CA PRO A 163 -0.28 14.28 5.42
C PRO A 163 -0.19 15.68 6.04
N ASN A 164 -1.07 16.03 6.98
CA ASN A 164 -1.07 17.34 7.66
C ASN A 164 0.27 17.67 8.31
N ASP A 165 0.91 16.67 8.91
CA ASP A 165 2.17 16.87 9.65
C ASP A 165 3.41 16.79 8.73
N THR A 166 3.30 16.18 7.55
CA THR A 166 4.46 15.82 6.73
C THR A 166 4.55 16.54 5.41
N ILE A 167 3.47 17.14 4.89
CA ILE A 167 3.45 17.82 3.59
C ILE A 167 3.15 19.30 3.75
N VAL A 168 3.96 20.14 3.09
CA VAL A 168 3.76 21.60 3.05
C VAL A 168 2.36 21.92 2.54
N GLY A 169 1.65 22.82 3.23
CA GLY A 169 0.34 23.31 2.80
C GLY A 169 -0.82 22.31 2.92
N ALA A 170 -0.57 21.06 3.34
CA ALA A 170 -1.62 20.05 3.45
C ALA A 170 -2.66 20.44 4.52
N TYR A 171 -2.21 20.86 5.70
CA TYR A 171 -3.11 21.31 6.77
C TYR A 171 -3.92 22.54 6.35
N GLU A 172 -3.31 23.50 5.69
CA GLU A 172 -3.95 24.71 5.20
C GLU A 172 -5.02 24.40 4.16
N TYR A 173 -4.76 23.44 3.26
CA TYR A 173 -5.75 22.97 2.29
C TYR A 173 -6.91 22.24 2.96
N TYR A 174 -6.63 21.39 3.94
CA TYR A 174 -7.67 20.74 4.74
C TYR A 174 -8.60 21.76 5.42
N GLU A 175 -8.05 22.78 6.09
CA GLU A 175 -8.87 23.84 6.72
C GLU A 175 -9.62 24.65 5.68
N LEU A 176 -9.03 24.93 4.50
CA LEU A 176 -9.69 25.63 3.40
C LEU A 176 -10.92 24.85 2.91
N THR A 177 -10.79 23.54 2.67
CA THR A 177 -11.92 22.70 2.23
C THR A 177 -12.99 22.55 3.30
N LYS A 178 -12.60 22.49 4.56
CA LYS A 178 -13.52 22.46 5.70
C LYS A 178 -14.32 23.78 5.84
N GLU A 179 -13.67 24.92 5.65
CA GLU A 179 -14.33 26.23 5.65
C GLU A 179 -15.25 26.43 4.44
N ALA A 180 -14.88 25.89 3.28
CA ALA A 180 -15.69 25.93 2.06
C ALA A 180 -16.98 25.09 2.19
N GLY A 181 -17.00 24.11 3.09
CA GLY A 181 -18.15 23.23 3.29
C GLY A 181 -18.54 22.51 1.99
N ASP A 182 -19.84 22.45 1.69
CA ASP A 182 -20.35 21.71 0.52
C ASP A 182 -19.69 22.12 -0.81
N ALA A 183 -19.18 23.37 -0.92
CA ALA A 183 -18.48 23.81 -2.13
C ALA A 183 -17.13 23.06 -2.34
N ALA A 184 -16.55 22.49 -1.30
CA ALA A 184 -15.34 21.70 -1.43
C ALA A 184 -15.55 20.36 -2.16
N ALA A 185 -16.80 19.92 -2.31
CA ALA A 185 -17.11 18.73 -3.10
C ALA A 185 -16.73 18.87 -4.58
N ASP A 186 -16.76 20.09 -5.12
CA ASP A 186 -16.43 20.39 -6.51
C ASP A 186 -14.96 20.77 -6.72
N MET A 187 -14.15 20.88 -5.64
CA MET A 187 -12.72 21.19 -5.73
C MET A 187 -11.96 19.99 -6.27
N THR A 188 -10.85 20.29 -6.95
CA THR A 188 -10.04 19.28 -7.67
C THR A 188 -8.58 19.30 -7.17
N TYR A 189 -7.76 18.38 -7.67
CA TYR A 189 -6.34 18.40 -7.38
C TYR A 189 -5.64 19.66 -7.94
N GLU A 190 -6.16 20.27 -9.01
CA GLU A 190 -5.65 21.55 -9.53
C GLU A 190 -5.87 22.68 -8.52
N ASP A 191 -7.02 22.70 -7.82
CA ASP A 191 -7.29 23.67 -6.75
C ASP A 191 -6.34 23.45 -5.57
N MET A 192 -6.06 22.18 -5.24
CA MET A 192 -5.10 21.82 -4.22
C MET A 192 -3.68 22.30 -4.57
N LEU A 193 -3.24 22.08 -5.80
CA LEU A 193 -1.94 22.58 -6.28
C LEU A 193 -1.88 24.11 -6.27
N ALA A 194 -2.96 24.78 -6.71
CA ALA A 194 -3.08 26.24 -6.68
C ALA A 194 -3.06 26.82 -5.26
N ALA A 195 -3.51 26.07 -4.26
CA ALA A 195 -3.42 26.43 -2.85
C ALA A 195 -1.99 26.27 -2.27
N GLY A 196 -1.04 25.71 -3.01
CA GLY A 196 0.34 25.60 -2.63
C GLY A 196 0.69 24.38 -1.81
N VAL A 197 -0.07 23.30 -1.94
CA VAL A 197 0.26 22.01 -1.31
C VAL A 197 1.52 21.44 -1.95
N GLY A 198 2.43 20.95 -1.13
CA GLY A 198 3.77 20.48 -1.52
C GLY A 198 3.77 19.09 -2.15
N ILE A 199 2.95 18.88 -3.18
CA ILE A 199 2.97 17.71 -4.04
C ILE A 199 2.98 18.17 -5.50
N GLU A 200 3.79 17.57 -6.36
CA GLU A 200 3.90 17.89 -7.77
C GLU A 200 4.02 16.62 -8.61
N ALA A 201 3.49 16.66 -9.83
CA ALA A 201 3.64 15.64 -10.86
C ALA A 201 4.20 16.31 -12.13
N PRO A 202 5.53 16.46 -12.26
CA PRO A 202 6.14 17.13 -13.40
C PRO A 202 5.96 16.37 -14.72
N ASP A 203 5.74 15.08 -14.66
CA ASP A 203 5.41 14.20 -15.77
C ASP A 203 4.58 12.99 -15.28
N ASP A 204 4.15 12.12 -16.19
CA ASP A 204 3.26 11.00 -15.91
C ASP A 204 3.84 9.96 -14.93
N TYR A 205 5.16 9.95 -14.72
CA TYR A 205 5.84 8.92 -13.92
C TYR A 205 6.77 9.48 -12.86
N THR A 206 6.64 10.77 -12.55
CA THR A 206 7.41 11.41 -11.48
C THR A 206 6.48 12.11 -10.50
N LEU A 207 6.70 11.84 -9.20
CA LEU A 207 6.06 12.55 -8.10
C LEU A 207 7.10 13.20 -7.21
N VAL A 208 6.84 14.43 -6.80
CA VAL A 208 7.68 15.18 -5.88
C VAL A 208 6.87 15.62 -4.68
N PHE A 209 7.37 15.31 -3.47
CA PHE A 209 6.78 15.76 -2.21
C PHE A 209 7.74 16.72 -1.50
N THR A 210 7.17 17.79 -0.94
CA THR A 210 7.91 18.76 -0.14
C THR A 210 7.42 18.73 1.30
N CYS A 211 8.35 18.40 2.21
CA CYS A 211 8.10 18.36 3.64
C CYS A 211 8.41 19.72 4.28
N PRO A 212 7.66 20.18 5.31
CA PRO A 212 7.92 21.44 5.98
C PRO A 212 9.21 21.44 6.80
N ASN A 213 9.70 20.27 7.17
CA ASN A 213 10.95 20.07 7.90
C ASN A 213 11.66 18.81 7.36
N SER A 214 12.94 18.64 7.74
CA SER A 214 13.68 17.42 7.44
C SER A 214 12.92 16.16 7.89
N CYS A 215 12.64 15.27 6.94
CA CYS A 215 11.89 14.03 7.19
C CYS A 215 12.63 12.83 6.56
N PRO A 216 13.78 12.39 7.13
CA PRO A 216 14.60 11.33 6.54
C PRO A 216 13.95 9.94 6.55
N TYR A 217 12.77 9.81 7.10
CA TYR A 217 11.95 8.60 7.17
C TYR A 217 10.68 8.70 6.30
N PHE A 218 10.60 9.68 5.40
CA PHE A 218 9.39 9.91 4.59
C PHE A 218 9.05 8.74 3.67
N ASP A 219 10.02 7.92 3.27
CA ASP A 219 9.77 6.66 2.56
C ASP A 219 8.81 5.73 3.34
N THR A 220 8.96 5.65 4.67
CA THR A 220 8.03 4.87 5.50
C THR A 220 6.64 5.51 5.59
N VAL A 221 6.56 6.83 5.54
CA VAL A 221 5.31 7.60 5.52
C VAL A 221 4.60 7.43 4.18
N ALA A 222 5.32 7.51 3.07
CA ALA A 222 4.80 7.37 1.71
C ALA A 222 4.23 5.96 1.41
N ALA A 223 4.55 4.97 2.24
CA ALA A 223 3.98 3.63 2.16
C ALA A 223 2.58 3.50 2.80
N TYR A 224 2.09 4.55 3.47
CA TYR A 224 0.76 4.53 4.11
C TYR A 224 -0.36 4.85 3.13
N ASN A 225 -1.55 4.36 3.45
CA ASN A 225 -2.75 4.50 2.64
C ASN A 225 -3.18 5.95 2.36
N SER A 226 -2.81 6.91 3.22
CA SER A 226 -3.05 8.34 2.97
C SER A 226 -2.35 8.89 1.72
N PHE A 227 -1.41 8.14 1.16
CA PHE A 227 -0.62 8.47 -0.04
C PHE A 227 -0.91 7.52 -1.21
N TYR A 228 -2.00 6.77 -1.16
CA TYR A 228 -2.38 5.85 -2.23
C TYR A 228 -3.05 6.61 -3.40
N PRO A 229 -2.97 6.07 -4.61
CA PRO A 229 -3.60 6.68 -5.77
C PRO A 229 -5.12 6.50 -5.77
N ALA A 230 -5.82 7.32 -6.54
CA ALA A 230 -7.23 7.14 -6.87
C ALA A 230 -7.47 7.45 -8.34
N ALA A 231 -8.23 6.58 -9.02
CA ALA A 231 -8.63 6.81 -10.40
C ALA A 231 -9.72 7.89 -10.47
N GLU A 232 -9.44 9.02 -11.11
CA GLU A 232 -10.40 10.12 -11.29
C GLU A 232 -11.65 9.67 -12.03
N ASP A 233 -11.48 8.82 -13.06
CA ASP A 233 -12.61 8.29 -13.84
C ASP A 233 -13.55 7.45 -12.98
N LEU A 234 -13.03 6.67 -12.03
CA LEU A 234 -13.86 5.91 -11.09
C LEU A 234 -14.64 6.84 -10.16
N ILE A 235 -13.98 7.89 -9.63
CA ILE A 235 -14.65 8.88 -8.78
C ILE A 235 -15.77 9.58 -9.56
N ASN A 236 -15.52 9.95 -10.82
CA ASN A 236 -16.52 10.58 -11.69
C ASN A 236 -17.68 9.64 -12.01
N GLU A 237 -17.41 8.34 -12.20
CA GLU A 237 -18.44 7.33 -12.44
C GLU A 237 -19.35 7.10 -11.24
N LEU A 238 -18.75 6.97 -10.04
CA LEU A 238 -19.49 6.62 -8.82
C LEU A 238 -20.03 7.85 -8.07
N GLY A 239 -19.45 9.01 -8.28
CA GLY A 239 -19.64 10.20 -7.44
C GLY A 239 -19.00 10.02 -6.04
N ILE A 240 -19.01 11.09 -5.24
CA ILE A 240 -18.36 11.10 -3.92
C ILE A 240 -18.89 10.01 -3.00
N GLU A 241 -20.20 9.90 -2.86
CA GLU A 241 -20.84 8.92 -1.98
C GLU A 241 -20.59 7.49 -2.47
N GLY A 242 -20.69 7.27 -3.79
CA GLY A 242 -20.43 5.96 -4.38
C GLY A 242 -18.96 5.53 -4.23
N PHE A 243 -18.02 6.46 -4.36
CA PHE A 243 -16.60 6.13 -4.18
C PHE A 243 -16.27 5.85 -2.71
N ARG A 244 -16.87 6.57 -1.74
CA ARG A 244 -16.73 6.24 -0.32
C ARG A 244 -17.25 4.84 0.00
N ALA A 245 -18.40 4.49 -0.57
CA ALA A 245 -19.14 3.24 -0.31
C ALA A 245 -18.86 2.17 -1.37
N CYS A 246 -17.80 2.30 -2.17
CA CYS A 246 -17.45 1.29 -3.15
C CYS A 246 -17.25 -0.07 -2.49
N ASP A 247 -17.56 -1.12 -3.24
CA ASP A 247 -17.39 -2.52 -2.81
C ASP A 247 -16.49 -3.28 -3.80
N ASN A 248 -16.29 -4.57 -3.54
CA ASN A 248 -15.45 -5.41 -4.36
C ASN A 248 -15.92 -5.56 -5.83
N THR A 249 -17.12 -5.12 -6.17
CA THR A 249 -17.66 -5.19 -7.55
C THR A 249 -17.59 -3.86 -8.27
N THR A 250 -17.51 -2.76 -7.54
CA THR A 250 -17.50 -1.39 -8.06
C THR A 250 -16.15 -0.72 -8.00
N MET A 251 -15.27 -1.14 -7.07
CA MET A 251 -13.90 -0.61 -7.00
C MET A 251 -13.05 -1.05 -8.18
N TRP A 252 -12.03 -0.28 -8.50
CA TRP A 252 -10.95 -0.70 -9.40
C TRP A 252 -9.74 -1.13 -8.58
N TYR A 253 -8.91 -1.98 -9.17
CA TYR A 253 -7.77 -2.65 -8.57
C TYR A 253 -6.49 -2.24 -9.28
N CYS A 254 -5.44 -1.94 -8.54
CA CYS A 254 -4.09 -1.72 -9.07
C CYS A 254 -3.03 -2.55 -8.34
N GLY A 255 -3.45 -3.39 -7.41
CA GLY A 255 -2.58 -4.29 -6.64
C GLY A 255 -2.51 -5.70 -7.22
N PRO A 256 -1.79 -6.62 -6.51
CA PRO A 256 -1.50 -7.97 -7.00
C PRO A 256 -2.72 -8.90 -7.11
N TYR A 257 -3.83 -8.57 -6.47
CA TYR A 257 -5.00 -9.45 -6.43
C TYR A 257 -6.29 -8.71 -6.75
N ILE A 258 -7.28 -9.48 -7.22
CA ILE A 258 -8.68 -9.10 -7.41
C ILE A 258 -9.53 -9.99 -6.51
N VAL A 259 -10.63 -9.48 -5.97
CA VAL A 259 -11.58 -10.28 -5.20
C VAL A 259 -12.37 -11.20 -6.12
N GLU A 260 -12.24 -12.51 -5.93
CA GLU A 260 -13.01 -13.53 -6.65
C GLU A 260 -14.38 -13.72 -6.02
N GLU A 261 -14.41 -13.85 -4.68
CA GLU A 261 -15.67 -14.04 -3.94
C GLU A 261 -15.60 -13.32 -2.59
N TYR A 262 -16.68 -12.68 -2.24
CA TYR A 262 -16.90 -12.10 -0.92
C TYR A 262 -18.24 -12.55 -0.35
N ILE A 263 -18.18 -13.30 0.74
CA ILE A 263 -19.35 -13.72 1.53
C ILE A 263 -19.16 -13.14 2.94
N GLN A 264 -19.96 -12.14 3.26
CA GLN A 264 -19.87 -11.44 4.55
C GLN A 264 -19.95 -12.42 5.73
N GLY A 265 -19.02 -12.29 6.66
CA GLY A 265 -18.92 -13.16 7.84
C GLY A 265 -18.46 -14.58 7.57
N ASN A 266 -18.01 -14.89 6.35
CA ASN A 266 -17.60 -16.24 5.96
C ASN A 266 -16.29 -16.26 5.18
N THR A 267 -16.29 -15.83 3.90
CA THR A 267 -15.18 -16.04 2.97
C THR A 267 -14.81 -14.76 2.23
N LYS A 268 -13.53 -14.55 2.09
CA LYS A 268 -12.91 -13.59 1.15
C LYS A 268 -11.89 -14.38 0.34
N SER A 269 -12.14 -14.60 -0.95
CA SER A 269 -11.17 -15.24 -1.84
C SER A 269 -10.65 -14.27 -2.90
N TYR A 270 -9.41 -14.49 -3.30
CA TYR A 270 -8.67 -13.61 -4.19
C TYR A 270 -8.03 -14.40 -5.30
N ILE A 271 -8.03 -13.86 -6.50
CA ILE A 271 -7.28 -14.35 -7.64
C ILE A 271 -6.17 -13.37 -8.01
N PRO A 272 -5.07 -13.81 -8.61
CA PRO A 272 -4.06 -12.91 -9.12
C PRO A 272 -4.64 -11.92 -10.12
N ASN A 273 -4.25 -10.64 -10.00
CA ASN A 273 -4.54 -9.64 -11.01
C ASN A 273 -3.76 -9.99 -12.30
N PRO A 274 -4.42 -10.22 -13.44
CA PRO A 274 -3.74 -10.64 -14.67
C PRO A 274 -2.85 -9.55 -15.29
N ASN A 275 -3.00 -8.30 -14.83
CA ASN A 275 -2.26 -7.13 -15.32
C ASN A 275 -1.24 -6.58 -14.31
N TYR A 276 -0.87 -7.38 -13.30
CA TYR A 276 0.08 -6.98 -12.26
C TYR A 276 1.50 -7.49 -12.52
#